data_1a2c1d788008c2f12b05198bf9aa51f5
#
_entry.id   1a2c1d788008c2f12b05198bf9aa51f5
#
_cell.length_a   1.000
_cell.length_b   1.000
_cell.length_c   1.000
_cell.angle_alpha   90.00
_cell.angle_beta   90.00
_cell.angle_gamma   90.00
#
_symmetry.space_group_name_H-M   'P 1'
#
loop_
_entity.id
_entity.type
_entity.pdbx_description
1 polymer ?
#
loop_
_entity_poly.entity_id
_entity_poly.type
_entity_poly.pdbx_seq_one_letter_code
_entity_poly.pdbx_strand_id
1 'polypeptide(L)'
;MNVSTNVLKRFVIYMAILTFVMFTIWGFVRSFMDRPPGDYETEVCDIRLKDKKYDQALEAANKALNKTPNHRGAMMCKALVFISEKKYVEADEVLTNLIIFLEKNLEDDDKTGIGTLAAGYANRGIIKDRNKNYEGALEDYVKALGIDHEAVAGPGLGTVILNYKFKSSSVRERALYLNEQLQLPEDERVLSIEELDAGQVMHKPGKL
;
A
#
# COMPACT_ATOMS: atom_id res chain seq x y z
N MET A 1 62.01 13.12 14.69
CA MET A 1 61.48 13.19 13.31
C MET A 1 60.36 14.23 13.32
N ASN A 2 60.58 15.46 12.81
CA ASN A 2 59.57 16.51 12.80
C ASN A 2 58.71 16.34 11.52
N VAL A 3 57.51 15.87 11.67
CA VAL A 3 56.55 15.81 10.54
C VAL A 3 56.04 17.22 10.25
N SER A 4 56.12 17.64 8.99
CA SER A 4 55.63 18.96 8.58
C SER A 4 54.13 19.08 8.84
N THR A 5 53.69 20.23 9.37
CA THR A 5 52.28 20.53 9.70
C THR A 5 51.34 20.33 8.50
N ASN A 6 51.81 20.59 7.29
CA ASN A 6 51.04 20.41 6.05
C ASN A 6 50.84 18.92 5.70
N VAL A 7 51.84 18.07 5.95
CA VAL A 7 51.72 16.62 5.75
C VAL A 7 50.72 16.04 6.76
N LEU A 8 50.80 16.47 8.01
CA LEU A 8 49.86 16.02 9.07
C LEU A 8 48.43 16.45 8.74
N LYS A 9 48.19 17.69 8.30
CA LYS A 9 46.85 18.17 7.88
C LYS A 9 46.29 17.33 6.73
N ARG A 10 47.09 17.07 5.68
CA ARG A 10 46.65 16.23 4.55
C ARG A 10 46.35 14.82 4.99
N PHE A 11 47.14 14.22 5.85
CA PHE A 11 46.89 12.90 6.39
C PHE A 11 45.57 12.82 7.15
N VAL A 12 45.30 13.79 8.04
CA VAL A 12 44.04 13.85 8.81
C VAL A 12 42.84 14.00 7.87
N ILE A 13 42.93 14.84 6.84
CA ILE A 13 41.87 15.02 5.86
C ILE A 13 41.61 13.72 5.09
N TYR A 14 42.63 13.02 4.60
CA TYR A 14 42.46 11.77 3.88
C TYR A 14 41.87 10.65 4.77
N MET A 15 42.33 10.58 6.03
CA MET A 15 41.79 9.63 6.99
C MET A 15 40.30 9.93 7.29
N ALA A 16 39.93 11.19 7.44
CA ALA A 16 38.54 11.58 7.66
C ALA A 16 37.65 11.21 6.46
N ILE A 17 38.13 11.49 5.23
CA ILE A 17 37.40 11.10 3.99
C ILE A 17 37.26 9.58 3.89
N LEU A 18 38.36 8.85 4.11
CA LEU A 18 38.34 7.37 4.05
C LEU A 18 37.35 6.78 5.06
N THR A 19 37.38 7.29 6.30
CA THR A 19 36.47 6.85 7.37
C THR A 19 35.02 7.16 6.98
N PHE A 20 34.74 8.35 6.46
CA PHE A 20 33.39 8.71 6.01
C PHE A 20 32.89 7.78 4.88
N VAL A 21 33.74 7.53 3.86
CA VAL A 21 33.41 6.61 2.77
C VAL A 21 33.15 5.20 3.29
N MET A 22 33.98 4.71 4.21
CA MET A 22 33.81 3.39 4.81
C MET A 22 32.49 3.27 5.58
N PHE A 23 32.12 4.29 6.37
CA PHE A 23 30.85 4.28 7.11
C PHE A 23 29.64 4.40 6.16
N THR A 24 29.74 5.17 5.09
CA THR A 24 28.65 5.26 4.11
C THR A 24 28.46 3.94 3.38
N ILE A 25 29.54 3.29 2.95
CA ILE A 25 29.47 1.95 2.32
C ILE A 25 28.91 0.92 3.30
N TRP A 26 29.40 0.91 4.55
CA TRP A 26 28.93 0.00 5.57
C TRP A 26 27.43 0.19 5.88
N GLY A 27 27.00 1.44 6.04
CA GLY A 27 25.58 1.76 6.24
C GLY A 27 24.71 1.30 5.09
N PHE A 28 25.18 1.50 3.84
CA PHE A 28 24.48 1.04 2.65
C PHE A 28 24.38 -0.49 2.58
N VAL A 29 25.50 -1.19 2.80
CA VAL A 29 25.54 -2.68 2.80
C VAL A 29 24.64 -3.23 3.90
N ARG A 30 24.71 -2.67 5.11
CA ARG A 30 23.87 -3.09 6.22
C ARG A 30 22.39 -2.91 5.92
N SER A 31 21.99 -1.74 5.40
CA SER A 31 20.61 -1.47 5.02
C SER A 31 20.07 -2.44 3.95
N PHE A 32 20.96 -2.99 3.13
CA PHE A 32 20.59 -3.98 2.11
C PHE A 32 20.53 -5.41 2.66
N MET A 33 21.41 -5.74 3.61
CA MET A 33 21.49 -7.09 4.21
C MET A 33 20.44 -7.33 5.30
N ASP A 34 20.00 -6.28 6.00
CA ASP A 34 19.02 -6.37 7.10
C ASP A 34 17.55 -6.30 6.61
N ARG A 35 17.29 -6.37 5.29
CA ARG A 35 15.92 -6.40 4.77
C ARG A 35 15.23 -7.72 5.11
N PRO A 36 13.99 -7.67 5.64
CA PRO A 36 13.20 -8.87 5.84
C PRO A 36 13.03 -9.69 4.55
N PRO A 37 12.98 -11.02 4.63
CA PRO A 37 12.80 -11.86 3.46
C PRO A 37 11.46 -11.56 2.76
N GLY A 38 11.51 -11.30 1.46
CA GLY A 38 10.33 -10.96 0.66
C GLY A 38 10.15 -9.47 0.37
N ASP A 39 10.78 -8.56 1.13
CA ASP A 39 10.65 -7.11 0.93
C ASP A 39 11.13 -6.67 -0.45
N TYR A 40 12.27 -7.18 -0.91
CA TYR A 40 12.78 -6.86 -2.23
C TYR A 40 11.82 -7.27 -3.35
N GLU A 41 11.30 -8.49 -3.30
CA GLU A 41 10.34 -8.99 -4.28
C GLU A 41 9.02 -8.21 -4.22
N THR A 42 8.62 -7.78 -3.03
CA THR A 42 7.43 -6.92 -2.85
C THR A 42 7.64 -5.56 -3.51
N GLU A 43 8.82 -4.95 -3.34
CA GLU A 43 9.17 -3.70 -4.02
C GLU A 43 9.18 -3.86 -5.55
N VAL A 44 9.72 -4.97 -6.06
CA VAL A 44 9.65 -5.30 -7.50
C VAL A 44 8.21 -5.45 -7.96
N CYS A 45 7.35 -6.13 -7.19
CA CYS A 45 5.91 -6.23 -7.49
C CYS A 45 5.29 -4.84 -7.65
N ASP A 46 5.55 -3.93 -6.73
CA ASP A 46 5.00 -2.58 -6.74
C ASP A 46 5.44 -1.77 -7.97
N ILE A 47 6.71 -1.89 -8.34
CA ILE A 47 7.25 -1.24 -9.55
C ILE A 47 6.56 -1.80 -10.79
N ARG A 48 6.45 -3.14 -10.90
CA ARG A 48 5.82 -3.79 -12.06
C ARG A 48 4.32 -3.47 -12.15
N LEU A 49 3.62 -3.40 -11.02
CA LEU A 49 2.22 -2.98 -10.96
C LEU A 49 2.04 -1.54 -11.48
N LYS A 50 2.90 -0.60 -11.07
CA LYS A 50 2.89 0.78 -11.59
C LYS A 50 3.15 0.82 -13.10
N ASP A 51 4.06 -0.03 -13.60
CA ASP A 51 4.37 -0.18 -15.02
C ASP A 51 3.27 -0.93 -15.80
N LYS A 52 2.19 -1.38 -15.13
CA LYS A 52 1.11 -2.22 -15.69
C LYS A 52 1.60 -3.56 -16.25
N LYS A 53 2.73 -4.06 -15.77
CA LYS A 53 3.31 -5.37 -16.11
C LYS A 53 2.79 -6.43 -15.15
N TYR A 54 1.50 -6.76 -15.25
CA TYR A 54 0.77 -7.53 -14.25
C TYR A 54 1.33 -8.93 -14.03
N ASP A 55 1.69 -9.66 -15.08
CA ASP A 55 2.30 -11.00 -14.96
C ASP A 55 3.61 -10.96 -14.16
N GLN A 56 4.48 -9.97 -14.46
CA GLN A 56 5.75 -9.81 -13.74
C GLN A 56 5.54 -9.37 -12.29
N ALA A 57 4.52 -8.54 -12.03
CA ALA A 57 4.14 -8.16 -10.68
C ALA A 57 3.65 -9.37 -9.88
N LEU A 58 2.79 -10.20 -10.47
CA LEU A 58 2.27 -11.41 -9.85
C LEU A 58 3.39 -12.42 -9.55
N GLU A 59 4.32 -12.60 -10.49
CA GLU A 59 5.50 -13.45 -10.29
C GLU A 59 6.35 -12.96 -9.10
N ALA A 60 6.60 -11.65 -9.01
CA ALA A 60 7.35 -11.06 -7.92
C ALA A 60 6.62 -11.22 -6.57
N ALA A 61 5.29 -10.97 -6.53
CA ALA A 61 4.49 -11.20 -5.33
C ALA A 61 4.55 -12.66 -4.86
N ASN A 62 4.41 -13.62 -5.79
CA ASN A 62 4.50 -15.04 -5.45
C ASN A 62 5.90 -15.43 -4.96
N LYS A 63 6.99 -14.85 -5.51
CA LYS A 63 8.35 -15.05 -4.99
C LYS A 63 8.50 -14.54 -3.56
N ALA A 64 7.90 -13.38 -3.24
CA ALA A 64 7.89 -12.86 -1.88
C ALA A 64 7.13 -13.80 -0.94
N LEU A 65 5.95 -14.26 -1.33
CA LEU A 65 5.11 -15.17 -0.54
C LEU A 65 5.73 -16.56 -0.35
N ASN A 66 6.53 -17.03 -1.30
CA ASN A 66 7.30 -18.26 -1.14
C ASN A 66 8.39 -18.13 -0.07
N LYS A 67 8.96 -16.94 0.13
CA LYS A 67 9.94 -16.64 1.18
C LYS A 67 9.27 -16.42 2.53
N THR A 68 8.17 -15.70 2.52
CA THR A 68 7.40 -15.34 3.72
C THR A 68 5.90 -15.45 3.39
N PRO A 69 5.24 -16.57 3.74
CA PRO A 69 3.86 -16.86 3.31
C PRO A 69 2.82 -15.79 3.69
N ASN A 70 3.02 -15.11 4.82
CA ASN A 70 2.12 -14.06 5.30
C ASN A 70 2.73 -12.66 5.15
N HIS A 71 3.55 -12.44 4.13
CA HIS A 71 4.15 -11.14 3.87
C HIS A 71 3.08 -10.14 3.46
N ARG A 72 2.66 -9.29 4.39
CA ARG A 72 1.52 -8.36 4.22
C ARG A 72 1.61 -7.47 2.98
N GLY A 73 2.80 -6.94 2.68
CA GLY A 73 3.02 -6.12 1.48
C GLY A 73 2.88 -6.92 0.18
N ALA A 74 3.36 -8.15 0.15
CA ALA A 74 3.24 -9.03 -1.01
C ALA A 74 1.80 -9.48 -1.25
N MET A 75 1.05 -9.81 -0.18
CA MET A 75 -0.38 -10.11 -0.28
C MET A 75 -1.16 -8.90 -0.81
N MET A 76 -0.89 -7.70 -0.28
CA MET A 76 -1.50 -6.47 -0.77
C MET A 76 -1.18 -6.23 -2.25
N CYS A 77 0.10 -6.30 -2.65
CA CYS A 77 0.48 -6.12 -4.05
C CYS A 77 -0.21 -7.14 -4.97
N LYS A 78 -0.25 -8.42 -4.58
CA LYS A 78 -0.95 -9.49 -5.32
C LYS A 78 -2.43 -9.17 -5.50
N ALA A 79 -3.11 -8.72 -4.45
CA ALA A 79 -4.50 -8.32 -4.51
C ALA A 79 -4.73 -7.14 -5.47
N LEU A 80 -3.86 -6.12 -5.41
CA LEU A 80 -3.93 -4.96 -6.31
C LEU A 80 -3.69 -5.35 -7.78
N VAL A 81 -2.82 -6.32 -8.06
CA VAL A 81 -2.65 -6.89 -9.40
C VAL A 81 -3.96 -7.50 -9.87
N PHE A 82 -4.59 -8.37 -9.07
CA PHE A 82 -5.85 -9.02 -9.44
C PHE A 82 -6.99 -8.01 -9.63
N ILE A 83 -7.09 -6.96 -8.80
CA ILE A 83 -8.07 -5.88 -9.01
C ILE A 83 -7.82 -5.16 -10.34
N SER A 84 -6.55 -4.89 -10.68
CA SER A 84 -6.18 -4.22 -11.92
C SER A 84 -6.54 -5.04 -13.17
N GLU A 85 -6.47 -6.37 -13.04
CA GLU A 85 -6.89 -7.32 -14.08
C GLU A 85 -8.39 -7.67 -14.02
N LYS A 86 -9.15 -7.07 -13.10
CA LYS A 86 -10.59 -7.36 -12.87
C LYS A 86 -10.86 -8.81 -12.42
N LYS A 87 -9.87 -9.49 -11.88
CA LYS A 87 -9.97 -10.82 -11.27
C LYS A 87 -10.44 -10.67 -9.81
N TYR A 88 -11.72 -10.30 -9.66
CA TYR A 88 -12.25 -9.87 -8.37
C TYR A 88 -12.38 -11.01 -7.35
N VAL A 89 -12.62 -12.23 -7.79
CA VAL A 89 -12.73 -13.41 -6.92
C VAL A 89 -11.38 -13.70 -6.27
N GLU A 90 -10.32 -13.76 -7.07
CA GLU A 90 -8.95 -14.00 -6.58
C GLU A 90 -8.47 -12.86 -5.69
N ALA A 91 -8.84 -11.63 -6.03
CA ALA A 91 -8.50 -10.46 -5.22
C ALA A 91 -9.19 -10.48 -3.84
N ASP A 92 -10.46 -10.84 -3.80
CA ASP A 92 -11.24 -10.95 -2.56
C ASP A 92 -10.66 -12.03 -1.63
N GLU A 93 -10.29 -13.19 -2.18
CA GLU A 93 -9.65 -14.27 -1.42
C GLU A 93 -8.34 -13.80 -0.78
N VAL A 94 -7.46 -13.17 -1.55
CA VAL A 94 -6.17 -12.67 -1.04
C VAL A 94 -6.37 -11.59 0.03
N LEU A 95 -7.30 -10.64 -0.18
CA LEU A 95 -7.61 -9.60 0.79
C LEU A 95 -8.23 -10.16 2.07
N THR A 96 -9.12 -11.13 1.94
CA THR A 96 -9.73 -11.79 3.10
C THR A 96 -8.67 -12.50 3.94
N ASN A 97 -7.75 -13.23 3.32
CA ASN A 97 -6.64 -13.87 4.01
C ASN A 97 -5.70 -12.85 4.68
N LEU A 98 -5.42 -11.74 4.00
CA LEU A 98 -4.62 -10.65 4.57
C LEU A 98 -5.28 -10.02 5.80
N ILE A 99 -6.59 -9.73 5.71
CA ILE A 99 -7.37 -9.15 6.80
C ILE A 99 -7.37 -10.10 8.01
N ILE A 100 -7.70 -11.37 7.82
CA ILE A 100 -7.72 -12.37 8.90
C ILE A 100 -6.34 -12.49 9.56
N PHE A 101 -5.27 -12.49 8.76
CA PHE A 101 -3.91 -12.54 9.28
C PHE A 101 -3.59 -11.31 10.14
N LEU A 102 -3.90 -10.11 9.65
CA LEU A 102 -3.63 -8.87 10.36
C LEU A 102 -4.48 -8.73 11.62
N GLU A 103 -5.78 -9.01 11.56
CA GLU A 103 -6.65 -8.96 12.76
C GLU A 103 -6.15 -9.85 13.90
N LYS A 104 -5.50 -10.96 13.56
CA LYS A 104 -4.98 -11.91 14.56
C LYS A 104 -3.59 -11.54 15.10
N ASN A 105 -2.77 -10.86 14.30
CA ASN A 105 -1.33 -10.72 14.58
C ASN A 105 -0.87 -9.27 14.65
N LEU A 106 -1.78 -8.29 14.53
CA LEU A 106 -1.44 -6.87 14.56
C LEU A 106 -1.15 -6.43 15.99
N GLU A 107 -0.04 -5.73 16.17
CA GLU A 107 0.32 -5.06 17.41
C GLU A 107 -0.18 -3.61 17.40
N ASP A 108 -0.52 -3.06 18.56
CA ASP A 108 -1.14 -1.73 18.68
C ASP A 108 -0.24 -0.58 18.19
N ASP A 109 1.07 -0.77 18.19
CA ASP A 109 2.07 0.20 17.73
C ASP A 109 2.52 0.00 16.27
N ASP A 110 2.06 -1.07 15.61
CA ASP A 110 2.36 -1.34 14.19
C ASP A 110 1.55 -0.46 13.23
N LYS A 111 1.93 0.80 13.13
CA LYS A 111 1.26 1.78 12.24
C LYS A 111 1.16 1.31 10.79
N THR A 112 2.20 0.63 10.29
CA THR A 112 2.19 0.10 8.91
C THR A 112 1.18 -1.02 8.76
N GLY A 113 1.07 -1.90 9.75
CA GLY A 113 0.08 -2.98 9.80
C GLY A 113 -1.34 -2.44 9.90
N ILE A 114 -1.57 -1.44 10.76
CA ILE A 114 -2.86 -0.73 10.91
C ILE A 114 -3.29 -0.14 9.56
N GLY A 115 -2.41 0.62 8.90
CA GLY A 115 -2.69 1.19 7.59
C GLY A 115 -2.91 0.12 6.51
N THR A 116 -2.20 -1.03 6.59
CA THR A 116 -2.40 -2.15 5.66
C THR A 116 -3.75 -2.82 5.88
N LEU A 117 -4.19 -2.98 7.13
CA LEU A 117 -5.50 -3.53 7.47
C LEU A 117 -6.63 -2.63 6.97
N ALA A 118 -6.53 -1.32 7.20
CA ALA A 118 -7.48 -0.34 6.68
C ALA A 118 -7.56 -0.39 5.14
N ALA A 119 -6.40 -0.42 4.46
CA ALA A 119 -6.34 -0.55 3.00
C ALA A 119 -6.90 -1.89 2.50
N GLY A 120 -6.71 -2.97 3.26
CA GLY A 120 -7.28 -4.29 2.97
C GLY A 120 -8.81 -4.25 2.93
N TYR A 121 -9.43 -3.70 3.97
CA TYR A 121 -10.87 -3.51 4.01
C TYR A 121 -11.36 -2.55 2.91
N ALA A 122 -10.68 -1.41 2.70
CA ALA A 122 -11.07 -0.46 1.65
C ALA A 122 -11.07 -1.09 0.26
N ASN A 123 -10.02 -1.84 -0.08
CA ASN A 123 -9.91 -2.51 -1.39
C ASN A 123 -10.93 -3.65 -1.54
N ARG A 124 -11.23 -4.40 -0.47
CA ARG A 124 -12.28 -5.42 -0.50
C ARG A 124 -13.66 -4.79 -0.64
N GLY A 125 -13.91 -3.67 0.02
CA GLY A 125 -15.11 -2.87 -0.18
C GLY A 125 -15.29 -2.44 -1.65
N ILE A 126 -14.21 -1.97 -2.31
CA ILE A 126 -14.23 -1.62 -3.74
C ILE A 126 -14.60 -2.83 -4.61
N ILE A 127 -14.09 -4.02 -4.31
CA ILE A 127 -14.44 -5.25 -5.05
C ILE A 127 -15.93 -5.56 -4.87
N LYS A 128 -16.43 -5.54 -3.64
CA LYS A 128 -17.85 -5.79 -3.34
C LYS A 128 -18.76 -4.78 -4.04
N ASP A 129 -18.38 -3.50 -4.04
CA ASP A 129 -19.10 -2.42 -4.71
C ASP A 129 -19.19 -2.67 -6.23
N ARG A 130 -18.07 -3.01 -6.86
CA ARG A 130 -18.03 -3.38 -8.29
C ARG A 130 -18.85 -4.63 -8.63
N ASN A 131 -18.95 -5.54 -7.67
CA ASN A 131 -19.78 -6.75 -7.78
C ASN A 131 -21.24 -6.49 -7.35
N LYS A 132 -21.65 -5.24 -7.12
CA LYS A 132 -23.00 -4.83 -6.71
C LYS A 132 -23.45 -5.38 -5.35
N ASN A 133 -22.53 -5.80 -4.51
CA ASN A 133 -22.77 -6.13 -3.11
C ASN A 133 -22.56 -4.87 -2.26
N TYR A 134 -23.53 -3.95 -2.33
CA TYR A 134 -23.40 -2.61 -1.77
C TYR A 134 -23.43 -2.59 -0.25
N GLU A 135 -24.22 -3.45 0.39
CA GLU A 135 -24.26 -3.62 1.85
C GLU A 135 -22.90 -4.11 2.36
N GLY A 136 -22.36 -5.17 1.76
CA GLY A 136 -21.06 -5.70 2.12
C GLY A 136 -19.91 -4.73 1.82
N ALA A 137 -20.05 -3.89 0.78
CA ALA A 137 -19.09 -2.82 0.49
C ALA A 137 -19.12 -1.75 1.57
N LEU A 138 -20.32 -1.30 1.98
CA LEU A 138 -20.48 -0.32 3.06
C LEU A 138 -19.89 -0.82 4.38
N GLU A 139 -20.13 -2.08 4.75
CA GLU A 139 -19.54 -2.69 5.94
C GLU A 139 -18.00 -2.61 5.93
N ASP A 140 -17.37 -2.97 4.82
CA ASP A 140 -15.92 -2.95 4.68
C ASP A 140 -15.38 -1.51 4.67
N TYR A 141 -16.06 -0.56 4.02
CA TYR A 141 -15.69 0.85 4.05
C TYR A 141 -15.76 1.46 5.46
N VAL A 142 -16.82 1.13 6.22
CA VAL A 142 -16.97 1.59 7.61
C VAL A 142 -15.85 1.02 8.50
N LYS A 143 -15.50 -0.26 8.32
CA LYS A 143 -14.37 -0.87 9.04
C LYS A 143 -13.05 -0.20 8.69
N ALA A 144 -12.78 0.04 7.40
CA ALA A 144 -11.56 0.73 6.95
C ALA A 144 -11.42 2.11 7.59
N LEU A 145 -12.50 2.91 7.58
CA LEU A 145 -12.53 4.25 8.16
C LEU A 145 -12.39 4.24 9.70
N GLY A 146 -12.91 3.21 10.36
CA GLY A 146 -12.79 3.02 11.80
C GLY A 146 -11.39 2.63 12.25
N ILE A 147 -10.62 1.94 11.39
CA ILE A 147 -9.25 1.51 11.68
C ILE A 147 -8.27 2.66 11.44
N ASP A 148 -8.28 3.26 10.27
CA ASP A 148 -7.39 4.37 9.90
C ASP A 148 -8.03 5.22 8.79
N HIS A 149 -8.71 6.30 9.19
CA HIS A 149 -9.38 7.20 8.25
C HIS A 149 -8.40 8.00 7.38
N GLU A 150 -7.16 8.21 7.84
CA GLU A 150 -6.14 8.94 7.06
C GLU A 150 -5.55 8.05 5.96
N ALA A 151 -5.29 6.78 6.26
CA ALA A 151 -4.76 5.81 5.29
C ALA A 151 -5.71 5.59 4.10
N VAL A 152 -7.01 5.79 4.30
CA VAL A 152 -8.05 5.57 3.27
C VAL A 152 -8.74 6.86 2.79
N ALA A 153 -8.25 8.03 3.21
CA ALA A 153 -8.80 9.32 2.80
C ALA A 153 -8.59 9.67 1.31
N GLY A 154 -7.81 8.87 0.59
CA GLY A 154 -7.46 9.14 -0.80
C GLY A 154 -6.19 10.00 -0.94
N PRO A 155 -5.81 10.40 -2.16
CA PRO A 155 -4.60 11.16 -2.39
C PRO A 155 -4.67 12.54 -1.74
N GLY A 156 -3.64 12.91 -0.98
CA GLY A 156 -3.53 14.22 -0.35
C GLY A 156 -3.53 15.36 -1.39
N LEU A 157 -3.87 16.58 -0.93
CA LEU A 157 -3.99 17.79 -1.77
C LEU A 157 -2.80 18.01 -2.71
N GLY A 158 -1.58 17.72 -2.29
CA GLY A 158 -0.39 17.83 -3.12
C GLY A 158 -0.41 16.90 -4.34
N THR A 159 -0.87 15.67 -4.17
CA THR A 159 -1.00 14.68 -5.25
C THR A 159 -2.14 15.03 -6.22
N VAL A 160 -3.23 15.59 -5.68
CA VAL A 160 -4.38 16.07 -6.49
C VAL A 160 -3.94 17.23 -7.37
N ILE A 161 -3.21 18.20 -6.83
CA ILE A 161 -2.71 19.37 -7.58
C ILE A 161 -1.71 18.96 -8.65
N LEU A 162 -0.76 18.08 -8.34
CA LEU A 162 0.29 17.65 -9.27
C LEU A 162 -0.23 16.79 -10.43
N ASN A 163 -1.29 16.02 -10.20
CA ASN A 163 -1.80 15.07 -11.21
C ASN A 163 -3.09 15.52 -11.90
N TYR A 164 -3.57 16.76 -11.68
CA TYR A 164 -4.81 17.29 -12.26
C TYR A 164 -6.05 16.39 -12.06
N LYS A 165 -6.05 15.51 -11.04
CA LYS A 165 -7.19 14.65 -10.74
C LYS A 165 -8.09 15.30 -9.69
N PHE A 166 -8.99 16.17 -10.14
CA PHE A 166 -9.92 16.91 -9.27
C PHE A 166 -11.06 16.08 -8.66
N LYS A 167 -11.21 14.80 -9.02
CA LYS A 167 -12.28 13.92 -8.51
C LYS A 167 -11.76 12.49 -8.33
N SER A 168 -11.10 12.21 -7.21
CA SER A 168 -11.01 10.84 -6.70
C SER A 168 -12.05 10.68 -5.61
N SER A 169 -13.05 9.83 -5.82
CA SER A 169 -13.99 9.43 -4.77
C SER A 169 -13.20 8.77 -3.65
N SER A 170 -13.21 9.35 -2.46
CA SER A 170 -12.62 8.73 -1.28
C SER A 170 -13.52 7.61 -0.76
N VAL A 171 -12.95 6.66 -0.03
CA VAL A 171 -13.73 5.63 0.67
C VAL A 171 -14.83 6.25 1.52
N ARG A 172 -14.54 7.37 2.19
CA ARG A 172 -15.50 8.09 3.02
C ARG A 172 -16.69 8.62 2.21
N GLU A 173 -16.43 9.28 1.08
CA GLU A 173 -17.51 9.82 0.23
C GLU A 173 -18.40 8.70 -0.30
N ARG A 174 -17.79 7.59 -0.74
CA ARG A 174 -18.53 6.44 -1.22
C ARG A 174 -19.33 5.74 -0.12
N ALA A 175 -18.76 5.61 1.08
CA ALA A 175 -19.46 5.05 2.25
C ALA A 175 -20.68 5.91 2.64
N LEU A 176 -20.53 7.23 2.69
CA LEU A 176 -21.63 8.14 2.98
C LEU A 176 -22.73 8.03 1.93
N TYR A 177 -22.35 8.05 0.65
CA TYR A 177 -23.29 7.89 -0.45
C TYR A 177 -24.07 6.58 -0.38
N LEU A 178 -23.38 5.44 -0.21
CA LEU A 178 -24.04 4.14 -0.09
C LEU A 178 -24.95 4.07 1.15
N ASN A 179 -24.52 4.64 2.27
CA ASN A 179 -25.33 4.68 3.48
C ASN A 179 -26.64 5.47 3.27
N GLU A 180 -26.59 6.59 2.56
CA GLU A 180 -27.80 7.37 2.23
C GLU A 180 -28.72 6.60 1.27
N GLN A 181 -28.15 6.02 0.21
CA GLN A 181 -28.93 5.29 -0.80
C GLN A 181 -29.59 4.03 -0.24
N LEU A 182 -28.91 3.29 0.64
CA LEU A 182 -29.44 2.06 1.23
C LEU A 182 -30.57 2.31 2.24
N GLN A 183 -30.75 3.54 2.71
CA GLN A 183 -31.91 3.93 3.53
C GLN A 183 -33.17 4.24 2.72
N LEU A 184 -33.04 4.45 1.40
CA LEU A 184 -34.18 4.68 0.53
C LEU A 184 -34.93 3.38 0.19
N PRO A 185 -36.21 3.46 -0.20
CA PRO A 185 -36.93 2.35 -0.84
C PRO A 185 -36.13 1.80 -2.04
N GLU A 186 -36.23 0.50 -2.30
CA GLU A 186 -35.40 -0.14 -3.34
C GLU A 186 -35.58 0.47 -4.75
N ASP A 187 -36.77 0.91 -5.08
CA ASP A 187 -37.12 1.53 -6.36
C ASP A 187 -36.58 2.96 -6.52
N GLU A 188 -36.20 3.61 -5.42
CA GLU A 188 -35.63 4.95 -5.42
C GLU A 188 -34.09 4.97 -5.36
N ARG A 189 -33.44 3.81 -5.17
CA ARG A 189 -31.98 3.70 -5.00
C ARG A 189 -31.23 3.90 -6.31
N VAL A 190 -30.25 4.78 -6.28
CA VAL A 190 -29.25 4.95 -7.35
C VAL A 190 -27.90 4.48 -6.83
N LEU A 191 -27.64 3.18 -6.86
CA LEU A 191 -26.48 2.57 -6.20
C LEU A 191 -25.20 2.63 -7.05
N SER A 192 -25.30 2.72 -8.39
CA SER A 192 -24.16 2.84 -9.29
C SER A 192 -24.20 4.16 -10.02
N ILE A 193 -23.11 4.91 -9.96
CA ILE A 193 -22.90 6.15 -10.72
C ILE A 193 -21.57 5.99 -11.44
N GLU A 194 -21.59 5.87 -12.76
CA GLU A 194 -20.43 5.56 -13.59
C GLU A 194 -19.24 6.51 -13.32
N GLU A 195 -19.51 7.80 -13.12
CA GLU A 195 -18.46 8.80 -12.82
C GLU A 195 -17.80 8.59 -11.45
N LEU A 196 -18.57 8.19 -10.43
CA LEU A 196 -18.04 7.91 -9.08
C LEU A 196 -17.30 6.58 -9.05
N ASP A 197 -17.87 5.57 -9.72
CA ASP A 197 -17.30 4.22 -9.78
C ASP A 197 -15.98 4.22 -10.55
N ALA A 198 -15.87 4.99 -11.63
CA ALA A 198 -14.62 5.19 -12.36
C ALA A 198 -13.56 5.97 -11.57
N GLY A 199 -13.99 6.82 -10.63
CA GLY A 199 -13.12 7.62 -9.76
C GLY A 199 -12.54 6.87 -8.57
N GLN A 200 -13.01 5.65 -8.27
CA GLN A 200 -12.50 4.85 -7.15
C GLN A 200 -11.06 4.42 -7.38
N VAL A 201 -10.16 4.84 -6.49
CA VAL A 201 -8.73 4.50 -6.53
C VAL A 201 -8.42 3.43 -5.48
N MET A 202 -7.67 2.41 -5.89
CA MET A 202 -7.17 1.38 -4.97
C MET A 202 -6.26 2.00 -3.91
N HIS A 203 -6.38 1.51 -2.68
CA HIS A 203 -5.64 1.99 -1.53
C HIS A 203 -4.41 1.12 -1.27
N LYS A 204 -3.28 1.77 -1.07
CA LYS A 204 -2.05 1.16 -0.62
C LYS A 204 -1.48 2.01 0.50
N PRO A 205 -1.14 1.41 1.67
CA PRO A 205 -0.51 2.16 2.73
C PRO A 205 0.79 2.77 2.21
N GLY A 206 0.99 4.06 2.50
CA GLY A 206 2.24 4.74 2.19
C GLY A 206 3.41 4.06 2.91
N LYS A 207 4.62 4.14 2.34
CA LYS A 207 5.82 3.87 3.14
C LYS A 207 5.88 4.97 4.21
N LEU A 208 5.78 4.58 5.47
CA LEU A 208 6.13 5.43 6.61
C LEU A 208 7.63 5.58 6.70
#